data_58895089b2b2d1189e3b84b318f4a6a7
#
_entry.id   58895089b2b2d1189e3b84b318f4a6a7
#
_cell.length_a   1.000
_cell.length_b   1.000
_cell.length_c   1.000
_cell.angle_alpha   90.00
_cell.angle_beta   90.00
_cell.angle_gamma   90.00
#
_symmetry.space_group_name_H-M   'P 1'
#
loop_
_entity.id
_entity.type
_entity.pdbx_description
1 polymer ?
#
loop_
_entity_poly.entity_id
_entity_poly.type
_entity_poly.pdbx_seq_one_letter_code
_entity_poly.pdbx_strand_id
1 'polypeptide(L)'
;KMKQAARNLQDNQFITSLLGMGLMIATTTNDNFKDDRMEIAKTALSIGPSIANKSFFSFSRSNEYVADTLAIDFLKGVKRNPKSLSIILEKLYGQELLLIERQDPFLRTHPLSKARMDLIRQKTSSADNVTESNFDKMSYARIKAKLEGFLESPGRTLLNNKDNSISSRYARAIAYFRMPLYQKSIKEINSLLKEYPNDPFFIELKAQILSENGKIKQATKYYKEALKIMPNSTLVMLPLCGLLLEDSKNLKDIKEANNYLTFIVKEEPENIFAWHLKGISHNRLGQPIYANLSAAEEFLRRRDFKNAKFFAEKVISATKKFSSENLRASDIINLINEI
;
A
#
# COMPACT_ATOMS: atom_id res chain seq x y z
N LYS A 1 11.51 -9.14 -8.82
CA LYS A 1 12.78 -8.73 -9.46
C LYS A 1 13.88 -8.42 -8.42
N MET A 2 13.63 -7.65 -7.36
CA MET A 2 14.63 -7.37 -6.29
C MET A 2 15.11 -8.63 -5.57
N LYS A 3 14.24 -9.59 -5.24
CA LYS A 3 14.65 -10.88 -4.65
C LYS A 3 15.54 -11.69 -5.60
N GLN A 4 15.31 -11.58 -6.90
CA GLN A 4 16.12 -12.25 -7.92
C GLN A 4 17.48 -11.56 -8.11
N ALA A 5 17.52 -10.21 -8.02
CA ALA A 5 18.76 -9.45 -8.03
C ALA A 5 19.62 -9.74 -6.79
N ALA A 6 19.00 -9.86 -5.61
CA ALA A 6 19.69 -10.22 -4.37
C ALA A 6 20.23 -11.66 -4.40
N ARG A 7 19.50 -12.61 -4.98
CA ARG A 7 20.00 -13.98 -5.21
C ARG A 7 21.17 -13.97 -6.20
N ASN A 8 21.03 -13.27 -7.32
CA ASN A 8 22.11 -13.16 -8.30
C ASN A 8 23.36 -12.47 -7.71
N LEU A 9 23.19 -11.56 -6.75
CA LEU A 9 24.30 -10.94 -6.01
C LEU A 9 24.98 -11.97 -5.08
N GLN A 10 24.20 -12.76 -4.34
CA GLN A 10 24.70 -13.84 -3.51
C GLN A 10 25.40 -14.92 -4.35
N ASP A 11 24.80 -15.31 -5.48
CA ASP A 11 25.38 -16.28 -6.40
C ASP A 11 26.68 -15.76 -7.03
N ASN A 12 26.74 -14.48 -7.41
CA ASN A 12 27.97 -13.87 -7.94
C ASN A 12 29.05 -13.71 -6.86
N GLN A 13 28.69 -13.38 -5.61
CA GLN A 13 29.63 -13.34 -4.50
C GLN A 13 30.16 -14.75 -4.17
N PHE A 14 29.28 -15.76 -4.24
CA PHE A 14 29.65 -17.15 -4.03
C PHE A 14 30.58 -17.65 -5.14
N ILE A 15 30.25 -17.39 -6.42
CA ILE A 15 31.12 -17.74 -7.57
C ILE A 15 32.46 -17.02 -7.50
N THR A 16 32.48 -15.75 -7.12
CA THR A 16 33.72 -14.97 -7.03
C THR A 16 34.58 -15.44 -5.85
N SER A 17 33.97 -15.87 -4.74
CA SER A 17 34.67 -16.46 -3.60
C SER A 17 35.22 -17.86 -3.95
N LEU A 18 34.49 -18.65 -4.73
CA LEU A 18 34.91 -19.96 -5.25
C LEU A 18 36.08 -19.83 -6.24
N LEU A 19 36.04 -18.85 -7.14
CA LEU A 19 37.14 -18.54 -8.06
C LEU A 19 38.37 -18.07 -7.28
N GLY A 20 38.22 -17.21 -6.26
CA GLY A 20 39.28 -16.79 -5.36
C GLY A 20 39.90 -17.98 -4.59
N MET A 21 39.08 -18.90 -4.07
CA MET A 21 39.54 -20.14 -3.43
C MET A 21 40.21 -21.09 -4.43
N GLY A 22 39.68 -21.22 -5.65
CA GLY A 22 40.25 -22.01 -6.72
C GLY A 22 41.66 -21.51 -7.12
N LEU A 23 41.84 -20.20 -7.24
CA LEU A 23 43.15 -19.58 -7.44
C LEU A 23 44.10 -19.82 -6.25
N MET A 24 43.63 -19.75 -5.02
CA MET A 24 44.41 -20.08 -3.81
C MET A 24 44.87 -21.54 -3.88
N ILE A 25 44.01 -22.49 -4.21
CA ILE A 25 44.33 -23.92 -4.30
C ILE A 25 45.34 -24.16 -5.42
N ALA A 26 45.16 -23.54 -6.61
CA ALA A 26 46.07 -23.67 -7.71
C ALA A 26 47.48 -23.10 -7.43
N THR A 27 47.56 -22.03 -6.61
CA THR A 27 48.83 -21.44 -6.20
C THR A 27 49.50 -22.23 -5.08
N THR A 28 48.75 -23.01 -4.28
CA THR A 28 49.32 -23.84 -3.20
C THR A 28 50.00 -25.12 -3.69
N THR A 29 49.75 -25.55 -4.95
CA THR A 29 50.35 -26.76 -5.51
C THR A 29 51.65 -26.49 -6.23
N ASN A 30 52.13 -25.24 -6.35
CA ASN A 30 53.36 -24.92 -7.10
C ASN A 30 54.32 -24.09 -6.19
N ASP A 31 55.41 -24.71 -5.77
CA ASP A 31 56.37 -24.17 -4.76
C ASP A 31 57.13 -22.90 -5.21
N ASN A 32 57.08 -22.51 -6.48
CA ASN A 32 57.83 -21.39 -7.04
C ASN A 32 57.19 -19.99 -6.80
N PHE A 33 56.03 -19.90 -6.13
CA PHE A 33 55.28 -18.63 -5.94
C PHE A 33 54.98 -18.31 -4.47
N LYS A 34 55.88 -18.65 -3.58
CA LYS A 34 55.61 -18.48 -2.11
C LYS A 34 55.43 -17.05 -1.66
N ASP A 35 56.15 -16.09 -2.22
CA ASP A 35 56.16 -14.70 -1.72
C ASP A 35 55.01 -13.84 -2.31
N ASP A 36 54.52 -14.16 -3.49
CA ASP A 36 53.41 -13.40 -4.15
C ASP A 36 52.01 -13.90 -3.79
N ARG A 37 51.90 -15.01 -3.06
CA ARG A 37 50.61 -15.70 -2.78
C ARG A 37 49.65 -14.86 -1.96
N MET A 38 50.18 -14.13 -0.96
CA MET A 38 49.37 -13.33 -0.05
C MET A 38 48.88 -12.05 -0.72
N GLU A 39 49.62 -11.51 -1.66
CA GLU A 39 49.29 -10.31 -2.42
C GLU A 39 48.22 -10.63 -3.49
N ILE A 40 48.35 -11.76 -4.21
CA ILE A 40 47.36 -12.25 -5.18
C ILE A 40 46.02 -12.59 -4.45
N ALA A 41 46.10 -13.23 -3.28
CA ALA A 41 44.87 -13.56 -2.51
C ALA A 41 44.20 -12.29 -1.96
N LYS A 42 44.95 -11.31 -1.47
CA LYS A 42 44.38 -10.01 -1.04
C LYS A 42 43.78 -9.24 -2.21
N THR A 43 44.40 -9.27 -3.39
CA THR A 43 43.90 -8.61 -4.59
C THR A 43 42.62 -9.29 -5.08
N ALA A 44 42.56 -10.62 -5.13
CA ALA A 44 41.35 -11.37 -5.52
C ALA A 44 40.18 -11.15 -4.55
N LEU A 45 40.42 -11.11 -3.24
CA LEU A 45 39.41 -10.80 -2.22
C LEU A 45 38.93 -9.35 -2.26
N SER A 46 39.77 -8.39 -2.66
CA SER A 46 39.37 -6.98 -2.78
C SER A 46 38.63 -6.65 -4.07
N ILE A 47 38.90 -7.38 -5.16
CA ILE A 47 38.25 -7.17 -6.48
C ILE A 47 36.84 -7.79 -6.50
N GLY A 48 36.61 -8.91 -5.83
CA GLY A 48 35.36 -9.63 -5.83
C GLY A 48 34.14 -8.77 -5.42
N PRO A 49 34.16 -8.11 -4.26
CA PRO A 49 33.06 -7.25 -3.81
C PRO A 49 32.82 -6.05 -4.75
N SER A 50 33.89 -5.49 -5.34
CA SER A 50 33.75 -4.34 -6.25
C SER A 50 33.14 -4.72 -7.60
N ILE A 51 33.41 -5.91 -8.12
CA ILE A 51 32.80 -6.43 -9.35
C ILE A 51 31.33 -6.78 -9.10
N ALA A 52 31.01 -7.43 -7.98
CA ALA A 52 29.65 -7.75 -7.58
C ALA A 52 28.81 -6.48 -7.41
N ASN A 53 29.36 -5.46 -6.74
CA ASN A 53 28.70 -4.16 -6.59
C ASN A 53 28.51 -3.45 -7.93
N LYS A 54 29.50 -3.43 -8.82
CA LYS A 54 29.39 -2.85 -10.16
C LYS A 54 28.32 -3.56 -10.99
N SER A 55 28.26 -4.88 -10.93
CA SER A 55 27.25 -5.70 -11.61
C SER A 55 25.85 -5.41 -11.07
N PHE A 56 25.69 -5.31 -9.75
CA PHE A 56 24.43 -4.96 -9.12
C PHE A 56 23.94 -3.56 -9.52
N PHE A 57 24.80 -2.55 -9.45
CA PHE A 57 24.45 -1.19 -9.87
C PHE A 57 24.20 -1.08 -11.37
N SER A 58 24.87 -1.86 -12.20
CA SER A 58 24.58 -1.93 -13.63
C SER A 58 23.21 -2.55 -13.90
N PHE A 59 22.88 -3.65 -13.22
CA PHE A 59 21.59 -4.30 -13.30
C PHE A 59 20.46 -3.39 -12.77
N SER A 60 20.69 -2.68 -11.66
CA SER A 60 19.75 -1.70 -11.12
C SER A 60 19.48 -0.59 -12.13
N ARG A 61 20.51 0.01 -12.74
CA ARG A 61 20.36 1.04 -13.78
C ARG A 61 19.61 0.55 -15.00
N SER A 62 19.88 -0.68 -15.44
CA SER A 62 19.15 -1.30 -16.56
C SER A 62 17.66 -1.49 -16.25
N ASN A 63 17.33 -1.91 -15.04
CA ASN A 63 15.95 -2.04 -14.62
C ASN A 63 15.22 -0.68 -14.55
N GLU A 64 15.90 0.37 -14.05
CA GLU A 64 15.32 1.72 -14.03
C GLU A 64 15.06 2.25 -15.44
N TYR A 65 16.01 2.01 -16.38
CA TYR A 65 15.83 2.37 -17.78
C TYR A 65 14.62 1.68 -18.41
N VAL A 66 14.47 0.38 -18.18
CA VAL A 66 13.30 -0.39 -18.67
C VAL A 66 12.02 0.11 -18.04
N ALA A 67 12.02 0.36 -16.72
CA ALA A 67 10.85 0.86 -16.00
C ALA A 67 10.41 2.24 -16.51
N ASP A 68 11.36 3.17 -16.71
CA ASP A 68 11.06 4.51 -17.24
C ASP A 68 10.51 4.44 -18.69
N THR A 69 11.09 3.57 -19.52
CA THR A 69 10.62 3.38 -20.89
C THR A 69 9.20 2.84 -20.92
N LEU A 70 8.91 1.78 -20.12
CA LEU A 70 7.58 1.22 -19.99
C LEU A 70 6.58 2.24 -19.43
N ALA A 71 6.98 3.06 -18.45
CA ALA A 71 6.12 4.11 -17.89
C ALA A 71 5.73 5.14 -18.96
N ILE A 72 6.67 5.55 -19.83
CA ILE A 72 6.40 6.44 -20.96
C ILE A 72 5.41 5.79 -21.93
N ASP A 73 5.63 4.52 -22.29
CA ASP A 73 4.78 3.80 -23.22
C ASP A 73 3.36 3.57 -22.66
N PHE A 74 3.24 3.25 -21.37
CA PHE A 74 1.95 3.14 -20.69
C PHE A 74 1.20 4.48 -20.66
N LEU A 75 1.90 5.58 -20.35
CA LEU A 75 1.28 6.91 -20.36
C LEU A 75 0.74 7.25 -21.76
N LYS A 76 1.51 6.97 -22.83
CA LYS A 76 1.07 7.15 -24.22
C LYS A 76 -0.13 6.24 -24.56
N GLY A 77 -0.07 4.96 -24.14
CA GLY A 77 -1.13 3.98 -24.39
C GLY A 77 -2.48 4.37 -23.77
N VAL A 78 -2.46 5.02 -22.60
CA VAL A 78 -3.68 5.54 -21.94
C VAL A 78 -3.96 7.00 -22.28
N LYS A 79 -3.31 7.56 -23.31
CA LYS A 79 -3.47 8.95 -23.76
C LYS A 79 -3.21 9.99 -22.65
N ARG A 80 -2.22 9.74 -21.80
CA ARG A 80 -1.72 10.68 -20.80
C ARG A 80 -0.45 11.36 -21.29
N ASN A 81 -0.19 12.56 -20.79
CA ASN A 81 1.02 13.30 -21.18
C ASN A 81 2.28 12.68 -20.54
N PRO A 82 3.18 12.06 -21.31
CA PRO A 82 4.38 11.45 -20.74
C PRO A 82 5.40 12.48 -20.22
N LYS A 83 5.29 13.78 -20.60
CA LYS A 83 6.11 14.87 -20.02
C LYS A 83 5.88 15.02 -18.52
N SER A 84 4.73 14.59 -17.98
CA SER A 84 4.46 14.59 -16.54
C SER A 84 5.45 13.75 -15.74
N LEU A 85 5.98 12.67 -16.33
CA LEU A 85 7.02 11.84 -15.71
C LEU A 85 8.33 12.63 -15.52
N SER A 86 8.79 13.37 -16.54
CA SER A 86 9.99 14.18 -16.41
C SER A 86 9.85 15.28 -15.35
N ILE A 87 8.67 15.92 -15.28
CA ILE A 87 8.39 16.98 -14.29
C ILE A 87 8.44 16.43 -12.85
N ILE A 88 7.87 15.24 -12.61
CA ILE A 88 7.89 14.62 -11.28
C ILE A 88 9.32 14.22 -10.92
N LEU A 89 10.05 13.59 -11.83
CA LEU A 89 11.42 13.16 -11.57
C LEU A 89 12.38 14.35 -11.38
N GLU A 90 12.16 15.46 -12.06
CA GLU A 90 12.91 16.71 -11.81
C GLU A 90 12.69 17.27 -10.41
N LYS A 91 11.46 17.23 -9.92
CA LYS A 91 11.17 17.64 -8.53
C LYS A 91 11.84 16.72 -7.52
N LEU A 92 11.85 15.42 -7.79
CA LEU A 92 12.52 14.44 -6.93
C LEU A 92 14.05 14.57 -6.99
N TYR A 93 14.62 14.83 -8.18
CA TYR A 93 16.06 15.04 -8.33
C TYR A 93 16.58 16.21 -7.48
N GLY A 94 15.81 17.28 -7.35
CA GLY A 94 16.15 18.38 -6.46
C GLY A 94 16.26 17.97 -4.99
N GLN A 95 15.63 16.89 -4.56
CA GLN A 95 15.72 16.38 -3.19
C GLN A 95 16.98 15.54 -2.94
N GLU A 96 17.64 15.01 -3.99
CA GLU A 96 18.92 14.30 -3.85
C GLU A 96 20.06 15.21 -3.32
N LEU A 97 19.90 16.51 -3.46
CA LEU A 97 20.85 17.51 -2.92
C LEU A 97 20.67 17.73 -1.41
N LEU A 98 19.62 17.16 -0.80
CA LEU A 98 19.39 17.25 0.64
C LEU A 98 20.26 16.25 1.40
N LEU A 99 20.47 16.53 2.70
CA LEU A 99 21.08 15.56 3.61
C LEU A 99 20.31 14.24 3.60
N ILE A 100 21.02 13.12 3.71
CA ILE A 100 20.46 11.75 3.60
C ILE A 100 19.26 11.54 4.54
N GLU A 101 19.28 12.14 5.72
CA GLU A 101 18.19 12.07 6.71
C GLU A 101 16.90 12.79 6.27
N ARG A 102 17.01 13.70 5.29
CA ARG A 102 15.89 14.49 4.75
C ARG A 102 15.47 14.05 3.35
N GLN A 103 16.18 13.07 2.76
CA GLN A 103 15.84 12.52 1.46
C GLN A 103 14.67 11.56 1.56
N ASP A 104 13.83 11.55 0.52
CA ASP A 104 12.79 10.52 0.37
C ASP A 104 13.43 9.12 0.31
N PRO A 105 12.95 8.14 1.10
CA PRO A 105 13.44 6.76 1.03
C PRO A 105 13.41 6.15 -0.38
N PHE A 106 12.47 6.55 -1.23
CA PHE A 106 12.39 6.11 -2.62
C PHE A 106 13.65 6.50 -3.41
N LEU A 107 14.18 7.71 -3.24
CA LEU A 107 15.37 8.18 -3.96
C LEU A 107 16.63 7.40 -3.58
N ARG A 108 16.69 6.89 -2.36
CA ARG A 108 17.81 6.05 -1.90
C ARG A 108 17.87 4.69 -2.59
N THR A 109 16.72 4.15 -2.97
CA THR A 109 16.59 2.85 -3.65
C THR A 109 16.53 2.97 -5.17
N HIS A 110 16.12 4.15 -5.68
CA HIS A 110 15.90 4.45 -7.10
C HIS A 110 16.60 5.77 -7.50
N PRO A 111 17.94 5.84 -7.47
CA PRO A 111 18.67 7.09 -7.68
C PRO A 111 18.40 7.67 -9.07
N LEU A 112 18.21 8.98 -9.11
CA LEU A 112 17.96 9.74 -10.33
C LEU A 112 19.29 10.26 -10.91
N SER A 113 19.89 9.51 -11.83
CA SER A 113 21.09 9.97 -12.52
C SER A 113 20.75 11.01 -13.60
N LYS A 114 21.70 11.91 -13.88
CA LYS A 114 21.57 12.88 -14.99
C LYS A 114 21.27 12.18 -16.31
N ALA A 115 21.96 11.09 -16.62
CA ALA A 115 21.72 10.31 -17.83
C ALA A 115 20.29 9.77 -17.93
N ARG A 116 19.70 9.35 -16.81
CA ARG A 116 18.31 8.89 -16.72
C ARG A 116 17.35 10.05 -17.02
N MET A 117 17.59 11.22 -16.43
CA MET A 117 16.77 12.43 -16.67
C MET A 117 16.84 12.87 -18.14
N ASP A 118 18.04 12.90 -18.73
CA ASP A 118 18.25 13.32 -20.13
C ASP A 118 17.54 12.36 -21.09
N LEU A 119 17.60 11.07 -20.84
CA LEU A 119 16.87 10.05 -21.60
C LEU A 119 15.36 10.27 -21.57
N ILE A 120 14.80 10.48 -20.39
CA ILE A 120 13.35 10.70 -20.24
C ILE A 120 12.93 11.97 -20.95
N ARG A 121 13.70 13.06 -20.81
CA ARG A 121 13.47 14.31 -21.56
C ARG A 121 13.48 14.08 -23.06
N GLN A 122 14.48 13.36 -23.57
CA GLN A 122 14.59 13.04 -25.00
C GLN A 122 13.37 12.25 -25.49
N LYS A 123 12.99 11.18 -24.77
CA LYS A 123 11.86 10.30 -25.14
C LYS A 123 10.49 10.99 -25.01
N THR A 124 10.39 12.04 -24.22
CA THR A 124 9.13 12.77 -23.99
C THR A 124 9.07 14.11 -24.74
N SER A 125 10.17 14.58 -25.34
CA SER A 125 10.26 15.87 -26.04
C SER A 125 9.24 16.01 -27.16
N SER A 126 9.05 14.98 -27.96
CA SER A 126 8.14 14.93 -29.11
C SER A 126 6.70 14.55 -28.73
N ALA A 127 6.41 14.35 -27.46
CA ALA A 127 5.07 13.98 -27.04
C ALA A 127 4.10 15.17 -27.22
N ASP A 128 2.95 14.90 -27.84
CA ASP A 128 1.88 15.86 -27.98
C ASP A 128 1.43 16.39 -26.61
N ASN A 129 1.05 17.65 -26.56
CA ASN A 129 0.46 18.24 -25.37
C ASN A 129 -0.94 17.67 -25.18
N VAL A 130 -1.04 16.54 -24.49
CA VAL A 130 -2.33 15.98 -24.10
C VAL A 130 -2.92 16.88 -23.03
N THR A 131 -4.07 17.49 -23.32
CA THR A 131 -4.81 18.29 -22.34
C THR A 131 -5.46 17.37 -21.32
N GLU A 132 -5.16 17.59 -20.05
CA GLU A 132 -5.83 16.84 -18.96
C GLU A 132 -7.33 17.09 -18.98
N SER A 133 -8.10 16.02 -18.83
CA SER A 133 -9.55 16.14 -18.73
C SER A 133 -9.97 16.90 -17.46
N ASN A 134 -11.14 17.52 -17.48
CA ASN A 134 -11.68 18.16 -16.26
C ASN A 134 -11.89 17.12 -15.14
N PHE A 135 -12.20 15.88 -15.50
CA PHE A 135 -12.32 14.78 -14.56
C PHE A 135 -10.98 14.50 -13.85
N ASP A 136 -9.86 14.50 -14.57
CA ASP A 136 -8.54 14.25 -13.97
C ASP A 136 -8.12 15.38 -13.04
N LYS A 137 -8.30 16.63 -13.48
CA LYS A 137 -8.02 17.81 -12.66
C LYS A 137 -8.82 17.81 -11.36
N MET A 138 -10.12 17.50 -11.45
CA MET A 138 -10.99 17.42 -10.28
C MET A 138 -10.60 16.25 -9.37
N SER A 139 -10.29 15.08 -9.93
CA SER A 139 -9.87 13.91 -9.17
C SER A 139 -8.56 14.18 -8.43
N TYR A 140 -7.57 14.76 -9.10
CA TYR A 140 -6.31 15.15 -8.48
C TYR A 140 -6.51 16.16 -7.35
N ALA A 141 -7.27 17.23 -7.62
CA ALA A 141 -7.55 18.29 -6.64
C ALA A 141 -8.24 17.72 -5.39
N ARG A 142 -9.20 16.79 -5.58
CA ARG A 142 -9.91 16.12 -4.49
C ARG A 142 -8.99 15.19 -3.68
N ILE A 143 -8.14 14.39 -4.35
CA ILE A 143 -7.17 13.51 -3.66
C ILE A 143 -6.20 14.36 -2.83
N LYS A 144 -5.64 15.42 -3.42
CA LYS A 144 -4.75 16.35 -2.73
C LYS A 144 -5.43 16.97 -1.50
N ALA A 145 -6.66 17.45 -1.66
CA ALA A 145 -7.43 18.04 -0.56
C ALA A 145 -7.73 17.02 0.55
N LYS A 146 -8.03 15.76 0.20
CA LYS A 146 -8.24 14.68 1.17
C LYS A 146 -6.97 14.40 1.97
N LEU A 147 -5.83 14.26 1.29
CA LEU A 147 -4.53 14.04 1.94
C LEU A 147 -4.14 15.23 2.83
N GLU A 148 -4.25 16.46 2.34
CA GLU A 148 -3.97 17.66 3.12
C GLU A 148 -4.88 17.74 4.36
N GLY A 149 -6.19 17.50 4.18
CA GLY A 149 -7.17 17.53 5.25
C GLY A 149 -6.90 16.50 6.36
N PHE A 150 -6.44 15.30 6.01
CA PHE A 150 -6.19 14.23 6.99
C PHE A 150 -4.77 14.22 7.54
N LEU A 151 -3.75 14.61 6.77
CA LEU A 151 -2.34 14.50 7.17
C LEU A 151 -1.78 15.77 7.81
N GLU A 152 -2.19 16.95 7.32
CA GLU A 152 -1.74 18.21 7.89
C GLU A 152 -2.47 18.53 9.21
N SER A 153 -1.94 19.47 9.99
CA SER A 153 -2.68 20.00 11.14
C SER A 153 -3.93 20.75 10.68
N PRO A 154 -5.08 20.57 11.34
CA PRO A 154 -6.33 21.22 10.91
C PRO A 154 -6.22 22.73 10.75
N GLY A 155 -5.49 23.41 11.66
CA GLY A 155 -5.26 24.85 11.58
C GLY A 155 -4.50 25.24 10.31
N ARG A 156 -3.47 24.49 9.93
CA ARG A 156 -2.71 24.73 8.68
C ARG A 156 -3.56 24.47 7.44
N THR A 157 -4.36 23.41 7.45
CA THR A 157 -5.32 23.14 6.37
C THR A 157 -6.28 24.31 6.18
N LEU A 158 -6.83 24.87 7.25
CA LEU A 158 -7.74 26.03 7.18
C LEU A 158 -7.04 27.30 6.68
N LEU A 159 -5.77 27.50 7.02
CA LEU A 159 -4.98 28.64 6.55
C LEU A 159 -4.70 28.58 5.05
N ASN A 160 -4.43 27.37 4.53
CA ASN A 160 -4.08 27.14 3.13
C ASN A 160 -5.30 27.11 2.20
N ASN A 161 -6.48 26.84 2.71
CA ASN A 161 -7.70 26.57 1.95
C ASN A 161 -8.78 27.64 2.25
N LYS A 162 -8.55 28.91 1.84
CA LYS A 162 -9.44 30.03 2.12
C LYS A 162 -10.48 30.30 1.03
N ASP A 163 -10.21 29.86 -0.20
CA ASP A 163 -11.08 30.10 -1.35
C ASP A 163 -12.31 29.16 -1.36
N ASN A 164 -13.21 29.37 -2.32
CA ASN A 164 -14.43 28.60 -2.48
C ASN A 164 -14.30 27.46 -3.52
N SER A 165 -13.08 27.10 -3.91
CA SER A 165 -12.88 25.95 -4.80
C SER A 165 -13.38 24.65 -4.16
N ILE A 166 -13.66 23.66 -5.00
CA ILE A 166 -14.09 22.33 -4.56
C ILE A 166 -13.07 21.71 -3.61
N SER A 167 -11.78 21.79 -3.97
CA SER A 167 -10.68 21.27 -3.17
C SER A 167 -10.58 21.95 -1.80
N SER A 168 -10.68 23.28 -1.75
CA SER A 168 -10.58 24.03 -0.49
C SER A 168 -11.76 23.76 0.43
N ARG A 169 -12.99 23.71 -0.09
CA ARG A 169 -14.18 23.34 0.70
C ARG A 169 -14.06 21.90 1.24
N TYR A 170 -13.55 20.97 0.42
CA TYR A 170 -13.38 19.58 0.85
C TYR A 170 -12.31 19.44 1.93
N ALA A 171 -11.15 20.11 1.75
CA ALA A 171 -10.10 20.17 2.78
C ALA A 171 -10.62 20.78 4.09
N ARG A 172 -11.38 21.90 4.03
CA ARG A 172 -11.99 22.53 5.21
C ARG A 172 -13.02 21.62 5.89
N ALA A 173 -13.85 20.91 5.11
CA ALA A 173 -14.80 19.93 5.67
C ALA A 173 -14.08 18.90 6.54
N ILE A 174 -12.96 18.35 6.04
CA ILE A 174 -12.12 17.37 6.77
C ILE A 174 -11.45 18.03 7.97
N ALA A 175 -10.89 19.23 7.83
CA ALA A 175 -10.24 19.93 8.95
C ALA A 175 -11.23 20.22 10.07
N TYR A 176 -12.44 20.70 9.79
CA TYR A 176 -13.49 20.92 10.78
C TYR A 176 -13.97 19.62 11.41
N PHE A 177 -14.05 18.54 10.65
CA PHE A 177 -14.36 17.21 11.15
C PHE A 177 -13.32 16.76 12.20
N ARG A 178 -12.03 16.90 11.90
CA ARG A 178 -10.93 16.56 12.82
C ARG A 178 -10.84 17.48 14.05
N MET A 179 -11.47 18.65 14.00
CA MET A 179 -11.57 19.60 15.12
C MET A 179 -12.88 19.45 15.94
N PRO A 180 -13.60 18.36 15.87
CA PRO A 180 -15.01 18.10 16.19
C PRO A 180 -15.97 19.32 16.01
N LEU A 181 -15.74 20.13 14.99
CA LEU A 181 -16.59 21.27 14.65
C LEU A 181 -17.72 20.82 13.69
N TYR A 182 -18.59 19.94 14.18
CA TYR A 182 -19.63 19.27 13.38
C TYR A 182 -20.41 20.21 12.45
N GLN A 183 -20.94 21.33 12.97
CA GLN A 183 -21.78 22.23 12.18
C GLN A 183 -21.02 22.88 11.00
N LYS A 184 -19.74 23.21 11.21
CA LYS A 184 -18.90 23.76 10.16
C LYS A 184 -18.57 22.68 9.10
N SER A 185 -18.22 21.49 9.54
CA SER A 185 -17.92 20.37 8.66
C SER A 185 -19.14 20.00 7.80
N ILE A 186 -20.32 19.85 8.40
CA ILE A 186 -21.58 19.54 7.71
C ILE A 186 -21.98 20.65 6.72
N LYS A 187 -21.73 21.92 7.04
CA LYS A 187 -22.01 23.04 6.14
C LYS A 187 -21.17 22.94 4.87
N GLU A 188 -19.85 22.73 5.00
CA GLU A 188 -18.95 22.61 3.86
C GLU A 188 -19.31 21.42 2.99
N ILE A 189 -19.51 20.23 3.57
CA ILE A 189 -19.81 19.02 2.79
C ILE A 189 -21.19 19.10 2.10
N ASN A 190 -22.19 19.71 2.75
CA ASN A 190 -23.49 19.93 2.14
C ASN A 190 -23.42 20.90 0.96
N SER A 191 -22.56 21.94 1.04
CA SER A 191 -22.36 22.85 -0.08
C SER A 191 -21.77 22.16 -1.30
N LEU A 192 -20.84 21.20 -1.09
CA LEU A 192 -20.28 20.38 -2.15
C LEU A 192 -21.33 19.41 -2.74
N LEU A 193 -22.10 18.74 -1.90
CA LEU A 193 -23.15 17.83 -2.36
C LEU A 193 -24.32 18.51 -3.06
N LYS A 194 -24.55 19.80 -2.84
CA LYS A 194 -25.52 20.60 -3.61
C LYS A 194 -25.09 20.75 -5.07
N GLU A 195 -23.80 20.89 -5.32
CA GLU A 195 -23.21 21.06 -6.66
C GLU A 195 -22.89 19.71 -7.32
N TYR A 196 -22.47 18.73 -6.51
CA TYR A 196 -22.03 17.39 -6.93
C TYR A 196 -22.76 16.31 -6.15
N PRO A 197 -24.08 16.14 -6.35
CA PRO A 197 -24.91 15.25 -5.52
C PRO A 197 -24.52 13.77 -5.61
N ASN A 198 -23.90 13.36 -6.72
CA ASN A 198 -23.47 11.98 -6.97
C ASN A 198 -21.96 11.78 -6.81
N ASP A 199 -21.22 12.71 -6.16
CA ASP A 199 -19.82 12.45 -5.88
C ASP A 199 -19.68 11.49 -4.68
N PRO A 200 -19.18 10.26 -4.91
CA PRO A 200 -19.18 9.23 -3.87
C PRO A 200 -18.26 9.56 -2.70
N PHE A 201 -17.22 10.35 -2.92
CA PHE A 201 -16.26 10.72 -1.87
C PHE A 201 -16.83 11.82 -0.96
N PHE A 202 -17.68 12.70 -1.50
CA PHE A 202 -18.39 13.68 -0.68
C PHE A 202 -19.51 13.02 0.12
N ILE A 203 -20.20 12.04 -0.48
CA ILE A 203 -21.21 11.23 0.19
C ILE A 203 -20.56 10.41 1.32
N GLU A 204 -19.41 9.78 1.06
CA GLU A 204 -18.64 9.00 2.04
C GLU A 204 -18.19 9.87 3.21
N LEU A 205 -17.59 11.04 2.96
CA LEU A 205 -17.17 11.95 4.03
C LEU A 205 -18.37 12.42 4.87
N LYS A 206 -19.51 12.71 4.23
CA LYS A 206 -20.74 13.06 4.97
C LYS A 206 -21.19 11.92 5.87
N ALA A 207 -21.14 10.69 5.38
CA ALA A 207 -21.46 9.51 6.18
C ALA A 207 -20.53 9.40 7.41
N GLN A 208 -19.22 9.59 7.21
CA GLN A 208 -18.25 9.56 8.28
C GLN A 208 -18.52 10.65 9.33
N ILE A 209 -18.73 11.90 8.90
CA ILE A 209 -19.07 13.01 9.81
C ILE A 209 -20.32 12.71 10.62
N LEU A 210 -21.35 12.12 9.99
CA LEU A 210 -22.60 11.75 10.67
C LEU A 210 -22.38 10.60 11.66
N SER A 211 -21.60 9.59 11.29
CA SER A 211 -21.28 8.44 12.13
C SER A 211 -20.60 8.88 13.44
N GLU A 212 -19.53 9.66 13.33
CA GLU A 212 -18.78 10.11 14.52
C GLU A 212 -19.56 11.10 15.40
N ASN A 213 -20.66 11.65 14.88
CA ASN A 213 -21.60 12.47 15.67
C ASN A 213 -22.84 11.69 16.14
N GLY A 214 -22.78 10.36 16.16
CA GLY A 214 -23.83 9.48 16.69
C GLY A 214 -25.09 9.40 15.82
N LYS A 215 -25.07 9.95 14.60
CA LYS A 215 -26.22 9.92 13.69
C LYS A 215 -26.24 8.65 12.83
N ILE A 216 -26.19 7.49 13.50
CA ILE A 216 -25.95 6.17 12.90
C ILE A 216 -26.88 5.87 11.72
N LYS A 217 -28.21 6.06 11.89
CA LYS A 217 -29.18 5.80 10.82
C LYS A 217 -28.93 6.62 9.56
N GLN A 218 -28.55 7.90 9.74
CA GLN A 218 -28.25 8.77 8.61
C GLN A 218 -26.91 8.39 7.96
N ALA A 219 -25.88 8.10 8.75
CA ALA A 219 -24.60 7.64 8.27
C ALA A 219 -24.73 6.37 7.42
N THR A 220 -25.44 5.36 7.92
CA THR A 220 -25.74 4.11 7.21
C THR A 220 -26.39 4.38 5.85
N LYS A 221 -27.37 5.31 5.81
CA LYS A 221 -28.01 5.70 4.53
C LYS A 221 -27.00 6.24 3.55
N TYR A 222 -26.14 7.20 3.94
CA TYR A 222 -25.16 7.80 3.05
C TYR A 222 -24.04 6.82 2.64
N TYR A 223 -23.58 5.93 3.51
CA TYR A 223 -22.65 4.87 3.09
C TYR A 223 -23.30 3.95 2.04
N LYS A 224 -24.57 3.57 2.20
CA LYS A 224 -25.29 2.77 1.19
C LYS A 224 -25.47 3.54 -0.12
N GLU A 225 -25.67 4.85 -0.08
CA GLU A 225 -25.70 5.71 -1.28
C GLU A 225 -24.34 5.74 -1.99
N ALA A 226 -23.25 5.88 -1.24
CA ALA A 226 -21.89 5.82 -1.81
C ALA A 226 -21.61 4.46 -2.48
N LEU A 227 -22.04 3.35 -1.86
CA LEU A 227 -21.89 2.00 -2.42
C LEU A 227 -22.70 1.75 -3.69
N LYS A 228 -23.83 2.44 -3.92
CA LYS A 228 -24.52 2.36 -5.21
C LYS A 228 -23.69 2.89 -6.37
N ILE A 229 -22.79 3.84 -6.09
CA ILE A 229 -21.92 4.45 -7.09
C ILE A 229 -20.57 3.70 -7.16
N MET A 230 -20.06 3.23 -6.03
CA MET A 230 -18.81 2.49 -5.89
C MET A 230 -19.06 1.11 -5.23
N PRO A 231 -19.67 0.15 -5.94
CA PRO A 231 -20.17 -1.10 -5.33
C PRO A 231 -19.09 -1.99 -4.75
N ASN A 232 -17.84 -1.85 -5.18
CA ASN A 232 -16.71 -2.67 -4.74
C ASN A 232 -15.73 -1.91 -3.83
N SER A 233 -16.14 -0.77 -3.27
CA SER A 233 -15.27 0.04 -2.40
C SER A 233 -15.20 -0.54 -0.99
N THR A 234 -14.14 -1.26 -0.68
CA THR A 234 -13.84 -1.78 0.68
C THR A 234 -13.73 -0.64 1.69
N LEU A 235 -13.19 0.52 1.27
CA LEU A 235 -13.12 1.74 2.08
C LEU A 235 -14.48 2.23 2.58
N VAL A 236 -15.53 2.05 1.78
CA VAL A 236 -16.91 2.44 2.14
C VAL A 236 -17.64 1.30 2.87
N MET A 237 -17.39 0.05 2.47
CA MET A 237 -18.00 -1.12 3.10
C MET A 237 -17.60 -1.30 4.55
N LEU A 238 -16.31 -1.12 4.86
CA LEU A 238 -15.78 -1.43 6.19
C LEU A 238 -16.41 -0.59 7.31
N PRO A 239 -16.47 0.75 7.25
CA PRO A 239 -17.18 1.54 8.24
C PRO A 239 -18.69 1.25 8.27
N LEU A 240 -19.32 0.97 7.11
CA LEU A 240 -20.71 0.55 7.09
C LEU A 240 -20.93 -0.75 7.86
N CYS A 241 -20.04 -1.75 7.74
CA CYS A 241 -20.11 -2.99 8.52
C CYS A 241 -20.05 -2.71 10.01
N GLY A 242 -19.15 -1.79 10.45
CA GLY A 242 -19.10 -1.34 11.84
C GLY A 242 -20.46 -0.85 12.33
N LEU A 243 -21.08 0.08 11.59
CA LEU A 243 -22.40 0.64 11.93
C LEU A 243 -23.52 -0.40 11.93
N LEU A 244 -23.53 -1.31 10.94
CA LEU A 244 -24.53 -2.38 10.87
C LEU A 244 -24.39 -3.37 12.03
N LEU A 245 -23.19 -3.54 12.57
CA LEU A 245 -22.93 -4.41 13.73
C LEU A 245 -23.05 -3.68 15.07
N GLU A 246 -22.96 -2.36 15.15
CA GLU A 246 -22.95 -1.63 16.41
C GLU A 246 -24.29 -1.76 17.16
N ASP A 247 -25.41 -1.52 16.50
CA ASP A 247 -26.73 -1.42 17.12
C ASP A 247 -27.66 -2.61 16.80
N SER A 248 -27.18 -3.67 16.16
CA SER A 248 -28.07 -4.59 15.49
C SER A 248 -28.45 -5.81 16.32
N LYS A 249 -29.70 -5.82 16.79
CA LYS A 249 -30.48 -7.04 17.03
C LYS A 249 -31.15 -7.55 15.71
N ASN A 250 -30.99 -6.85 14.61
CA ASN A 250 -31.62 -7.16 13.35
C ASN A 250 -30.74 -8.11 12.52
N LEU A 251 -31.18 -9.36 12.39
CA LEU A 251 -30.47 -10.39 11.62
C LEU A 251 -30.20 -9.99 10.15
N LYS A 252 -31.04 -9.12 9.56
CA LYS A 252 -30.83 -8.65 8.18
C LYS A 252 -29.58 -7.81 8.07
N ASP A 253 -29.38 -6.88 9.01
CA ASP A 253 -28.20 -6.00 9.01
C ASP A 253 -26.92 -6.79 9.30
N ILE A 254 -26.98 -7.79 10.21
CA ILE A 254 -25.84 -8.66 10.52
C ILE A 254 -25.48 -9.49 9.29
N LYS A 255 -26.44 -10.06 8.56
CA LYS A 255 -26.19 -10.80 7.32
C LYS A 255 -25.60 -9.91 6.23
N GLU A 256 -26.13 -8.69 6.09
CA GLU A 256 -25.61 -7.70 5.13
C GLU A 256 -24.15 -7.36 5.45
N ALA A 257 -23.84 -7.07 6.71
CA ALA A 257 -22.45 -6.82 7.16
C ALA A 257 -21.54 -8.04 6.88
N ASN A 258 -22.00 -9.26 7.18
CA ASN A 258 -21.22 -10.47 6.94
C ASN A 258 -20.91 -10.69 5.45
N ASN A 259 -21.84 -10.36 4.56
CA ASN A 259 -21.61 -10.43 3.11
C ASN A 259 -20.54 -9.44 2.66
N TYR A 260 -20.62 -8.18 3.10
CA TYR A 260 -19.57 -7.18 2.82
C TYR A 260 -18.22 -7.60 3.41
N LEU A 261 -18.18 -8.08 4.64
CA LEU A 261 -16.94 -8.53 5.28
C LEU A 261 -16.32 -9.74 4.56
N THR A 262 -17.14 -10.63 4.01
CA THR A 262 -16.66 -11.74 3.19
C THR A 262 -15.96 -11.25 1.93
N PHE A 263 -16.51 -10.22 1.29
CA PHE A 263 -15.86 -9.56 0.15
C PHE A 263 -14.56 -8.86 0.58
N ILE A 264 -14.61 -8.05 1.66
CA ILE A 264 -13.45 -7.28 2.13
C ILE A 264 -12.27 -8.20 2.45
N VAL A 265 -12.45 -9.27 3.22
CA VAL A 265 -11.33 -10.17 3.59
C VAL A 265 -10.78 -10.97 2.41
N LYS A 266 -11.55 -11.09 1.33
CA LYS A 266 -11.07 -11.67 0.08
C LYS A 266 -10.17 -10.69 -0.70
N GLU A 267 -10.59 -9.43 -0.82
CA GLU A 267 -9.84 -8.40 -1.54
C GLU A 267 -8.64 -7.87 -0.71
N GLU A 268 -8.83 -7.77 0.59
CA GLU A 268 -7.84 -7.26 1.56
C GLU A 268 -7.59 -8.29 2.66
N PRO A 269 -6.92 -9.42 2.36
CA PRO A 269 -6.73 -10.49 3.33
C PRO A 269 -5.94 -10.07 4.58
N GLU A 270 -5.12 -9.04 4.49
CA GLU A 270 -4.34 -8.51 5.61
C GLU A 270 -5.10 -7.47 6.47
N ASN A 271 -6.34 -7.18 6.17
CA ASN A 271 -7.15 -6.22 6.92
C ASN A 271 -7.62 -6.82 8.27
N ILE A 272 -6.85 -6.56 9.31
CA ILE A 272 -7.10 -7.08 10.68
C ILE A 272 -8.49 -6.68 11.18
N PHE A 273 -8.90 -5.43 10.95
CA PHE A 273 -10.18 -4.93 11.44
C PHE A 273 -11.38 -5.61 10.74
N ALA A 274 -11.23 -5.93 9.46
CA ALA A 274 -12.25 -6.69 8.73
C ALA A 274 -12.42 -8.11 9.29
N TRP A 275 -11.33 -8.80 9.62
CA TRP A 275 -11.38 -10.10 10.29
C TRP A 275 -12.03 -10.04 11.66
N HIS A 276 -11.72 -9.00 12.45
CA HIS A 276 -12.35 -8.75 13.73
C HIS A 276 -13.88 -8.61 13.61
N LEU A 277 -14.34 -7.70 12.74
CA LEU A 277 -15.77 -7.49 12.51
C LEU A 277 -16.45 -8.76 11.96
N LYS A 278 -15.75 -9.53 11.12
CA LYS A 278 -16.26 -10.80 10.58
C LYS A 278 -16.48 -11.83 11.69
N GLY A 279 -15.56 -11.93 12.65
CA GLY A 279 -15.73 -12.75 13.85
C GLY A 279 -16.97 -12.36 14.65
N ILE A 280 -17.17 -11.04 14.86
CA ILE A 280 -18.36 -10.51 15.53
C ILE A 280 -19.64 -10.88 14.78
N SER A 281 -19.66 -10.70 13.45
CA SER A 281 -20.84 -11.00 12.62
C SER A 281 -21.22 -12.48 12.70
N HIS A 282 -20.24 -13.39 12.58
CA HIS A 282 -20.48 -14.84 12.71
C HIS A 282 -20.95 -15.24 14.09
N ASN A 283 -20.40 -14.65 15.16
CA ASN A 283 -20.85 -14.92 16.51
C ASN A 283 -22.31 -14.52 16.70
N ARG A 284 -22.72 -13.35 16.20
CA ARG A 284 -24.13 -12.89 16.28
C ARG A 284 -25.08 -13.69 15.40
N LEU A 285 -24.56 -14.33 14.35
CA LEU A 285 -25.34 -15.28 13.52
C LEU A 285 -25.43 -16.68 14.13
N GLY A 286 -24.85 -16.92 15.32
CA GLY A 286 -24.83 -18.25 15.92
C GLY A 286 -23.93 -19.25 15.18
N GLN A 287 -22.86 -18.77 14.55
CA GLN A 287 -21.92 -19.55 13.74
C GLN A 287 -20.54 -19.64 14.42
N PRO A 288 -20.40 -20.37 15.55
CA PRO A 288 -19.20 -20.33 16.38
C PRO A 288 -17.93 -20.84 15.67
N ILE A 289 -18.06 -21.79 14.73
CA ILE A 289 -16.92 -22.30 13.96
C ILE A 289 -16.31 -21.17 13.12
N TYR A 290 -17.13 -20.45 12.35
CA TYR A 290 -16.67 -19.34 11.52
C TYR A 290 -16.21 -18.12 12.35
N ALA A 291 -16.81 -17.91 13.53
CA ALA A 291 -16.36 -16.88 14.46
C ALA A 291 -14.94 -17.18 14.97
N ASN A 292 -14.68 -18.44 15.41
CA ASN A 292 -13.36 -18.86 15.85
C ASN A 292 -12.34 -18.82 14.71
N LEU A 293 -12.71 -19.24 13.48
CA LEU A 293 -11.82 -19.16 12.33
C LEU A 293 -11.45 -17.71 12.00
N SER A 294 -12.42 -16.80 12.04
CA SER A 294 -12.16 -15.35 11.83
C SER A 294 -11.25 -14.79 12.92
N ALA A 295 -11.41 -15.21 14.17
CA ALA A 295 -10.52 -14.82 15.26
C ALA A 295 -9.10 -15.37 15.06
N ALA A 296 -8.95 -16.63 14.64
CA ALA A 296 -7.63 -17.21 14.32
C ALA A 296 -6.92 -16.41 13.22
N GLU A 297 -7.63 -16.01 12.17
CA GLU A 297 -7.13 -15.14 11.09
C GLU A 297 -6.73 -13.76 11.59
N GLU A 298 -7.54 -13.13 12.44
CA GLU A 298 -7.23 -11.84 13.06
C GLU A 298 -5.94 -11.90 13.87
N PHE A 299 -5.84 -12.86 14.79
CA PHE A 299 -4.68 -12.99 15.69
C PHE A 299 -3.40 -13.40 14.94
N LEU A 300 -3.49 -14.19 13.88
CA LEU A 300 -2.35 -14.51 13.01
C LEU A 300 -1.74 -13.22 12.41
N ARG A 301 -2.57 -12.33 11.91
CA ARG A 301 -2.13 -11.05 11.31
C ARG A 301 -1.62 -10.06 12.35
N ARG A 302 -2.15 -10.13 13.56
CA ARG A 302 -1.61 -9.37 14.71
C ARG A 302 -0.28 -9.93 15.21
N ARG A 303 0.18 -11.07 14.68
CA ARG A 303 1.32 -11.85 15.17
C ARG A 303 1.16 -12.32 16.61
N ASP A 304 -0.06 -12.44 17.09
CA ASP A 304 -0.40 -13.07 18.37
C ASP A 304 -0.61 -14.58 18.13
N PHE A 305 0.50 -15.27 17.95
CA PHE A 305 0.50 -16.66 17.57
C PHE A 305 -0.13 -17.58 18.62
N LYS A 306 -0.06 -17.20 19.89
CA LYS A 306 -0.70 -17.94 21.00
C LYS A 306 -2.22 -17.98 20.83
N ASN A 307 -2.84 -16.82 20.64
CA ASN A 307 -4.29 -16.72 20.46
C ASN A 307 -4.71 -17.25 19.08
N ALA A 308 -3.94 -17.04 18.03
CA ALA A 308 -4.22 -17.60 16.71
C ALA A 308 -4.29 -19.15 16.77
N LYS A 309 -3.32 -19.78 17.39
CA LYS A 309 -3.29 -21.24 17.60
C LYS A 309 -4.48 -21.71 18.42
N PHE A 310 -4.79 -21.07 19.55
CA PHE A 310 -5.92 -21.41 20.42
C PHE A 310 -7.26 -21.41 19.68
N PHE A 311 -7.54 -20.40 18.85
CA PHE A 311 -8.77 -20.34 18.08
C PHE A 311 -8.78 -21.33 16.92
N ALA A 312 -7.64 -21.57 16.26
CA ALA A 312 -7.51 -22.58 15.22
C ALA A 312 -7.76 -24.00 15.76
N GLU A 313 -7.22 -24.35 16.92
CA GLU A 313 -7.47 -25.65 17.59
C GLU A 313 -8.94 -25.85 17.93
N LYS A 314 -9.65 -24.79 18.35
CA LYS A 314 -11.12 -24.85 18.56
C LYS A 314 -11.87 -25.18 17.26
N VAL A 315 -11.44 -24.65 16.14
CA VAL A 315 -12.05 -24.97 14.83
C VAL A 315 -11.78 -26.42 14.47
N ILE A 316 -10.52 -26.89 14.60
CA ILE A 316 -10.13 -28.25 14.28
C ILE A 316 -10.94 -29.27 15.11
N SER A 317 -11.10 -29.01 16.42
CA SER A 317 -11.85 -29.91 17.32
C SER A 317 -13.35 -29.93 17.04
N ALA A 318 -13.91 -28.87 16.47
CA ALA A 318 -15.35 -28.72 16.21
C ALA A 318 -15.75 -29.05 14.77
N THR A 319 -14.82 -29.43 13.88
CA THR A 319 -15.08 -29.67 12.46
C THR A 319 -14.67 -31.05 12.02
N LYS A 320 -15.31 -31.56 10.94
CA LYS A 320 -14.90 -32.83 10.33
C LYS A 320 -13.49 -32.65 9.70
N LYS A 321 -12.67 -33.65 9.85
CA LYS A 321 -11.35 -33.76 9.23
C LYS A 321 -11.49 -33.50 7.70
N PHE A 322 -10.62 -32.67 7.14
CA PHE A 322 -10.61 -32.27 5.72
C PHE A 322 -11.79 -31.38 5.27
N SER A 323 -12.62 -30.84 6.17
CA SER A 323 -13.50 -29.76 5.78
C SER A 323 -12.69 -28.49 5.47
N SER A 324 -13.26 -27.55 4.72
CA SER A 324 -12.59 -26.29 4.36
C SER A 324 -12.10 -25.51 5.58
N GLU A 325 -12.92 -25.47 6.64
CA GLU A 325 -12.61 -24.81 7.89
C GLU A 325 -11.48 -25.52 8.66
N ASN A 326 -11.52 -26.88 8.67
CA ASN A 326 -10.49 -27.70 9.30
C ASN A 326 -9.14 -27.53 8.61
N LEU A 327 -9.11 -27.60 7.29
CA LEU A 327 -7.90 -27.40 6.49
C LEU A 327 -7.32 -26.00 6.72
N ARG A 328 -8.16 -24.96 6.66
CA ARG A 328 -7.69 -23.59 6.88
C ARG A 328 -7.14 -23.37 8.29
N ALA A 329 -7.79 -23.92 9.31
CA ALA A 329 -7.29 -23.85 10.67
C ALA A 329 -5.97 -24.60 10.85
N SER A 330 -5.80 -25.76 10.17
CA SER A 330 -4.54 -26.51 10.14
C SER A 330 -3.42 -25.73 9.45
N ASP A 331 -3.72 -25.04 8.34
CA ASP A 331 -2.76 -24.17 7.65
C ASP A 331 -2.25 -23.05 8.57
N ILE A 332 -3.15 -22.44 9.36
CA ILE A 332 -2.76 -21.40 10.34
C ILE A 332 -1.76 -21.97 11.35
N ILE A 333 -2.01 -23.17 11.89
CA ILE A 333 -1.09 -23.82 12.85
C ILE A 333 0.25 -24.14 12.19
N ASN A 334 0.25 -24.64 10.96
CA ASN A 334 1.47 -24.96 10.23
C ASN A 334 2.30 -23.69 9.99
N LEU A 335 1.67 -22.59 9.54
CA LEU A 335 2.35 -21.31 9.36
C LEU A 335 2.99 -20.77 10.65
N ILE A 336 2.31 -20.97 11.80
CA ILE A 336 2.85 -20.56 13.10
C ILE A 336 4.06 -21.41 13.50
N ASN A 337 4.06 -22.71 13.19
CA ASN A 337 5.16 -23.60 13.53
C ASN A 337 6.41 -23.41 12.64
N GLU A 338 6.27 -22.76 11.47
CA GLU A 338 7.36 -22.43 10.54
C GLU A 338 8.08 -21.10 10.88
N ILE A 339 7.52 -20.30 11.80
CA ILE A 339 8.08 -18.99 12.25
C ILE A 339 8.92 -19.20 13.51
#